data_088b620fc49291e75cf8440f5b41d569
#
_entry.id   088b620fc49291e75cf8440f5b41d569
#
_cell.length_a   1.000
_cell.length_b   1.000
_cell.length_c   1.000
_cell.angle_alpha   90.00
_cell.angle_beta   90.00
_cell.angle_gamma   90.00
#
_symmetry.space_group_name_H-M   'P 1'
#
loop_
_entity.id
_entity.type
_entity.pdbx_description
1 polymer ?
#
loop_
_entity_poly.entity_id
_entity_poly.type
_entity_poly.pdbx_seq_one_letter_code
_entity_poly.pdbx_strand_id
1 'polypeptide(L)'
;MTNTVTSPIVILGRGIAGLSAAIALGSAGYPVHLIGRPPATPGGLQLSPNGFRALSSLGLDKAILDKADRLNAVVIKALSTNRHLTEIIHDPKHLHAAVSRQDVMDCLVAKAETLSCIRFTDTEIHTVQLGTEKAKLVSVDGDIFSADEVIGADGPKGLARAALTGQNSMPPQPAYRAMRAEIEATK
;
A
#
# COMPACT_ATOMS: atom_id res chain seq x y z
N MET A 1 -2.18 -32.45 17.20
CA MET A 1 -1.83 -31.05 16.91
C MET A 1 -3.12 -30.27 17.04
N THR A 2 -3.27 -29.54 18.14
CA THR A 2 -4.45 -28.70 18.41
C THR A 2 -4.46 -27.55 17.43
N ASN A 3 -5.44 -27.55 16.52
CA ASN A 3 -5.76 -26.42 15.66
C ASN A 3 -6.27 -25.28 16.58
N THR A 4 -5.36 -24.50 17.11
CA THR A 4 -5.72 -23.21 17.70
C THR A 4 -6.17 -22.33 16.54
N VAL A 5 -7.49 -22.14 16.42
CA VAL A 5 -8.06 -21.13 15.54
C VAL A 5 -7.54 -19.79 16.06
N THR A 6 -6.45 -19.31 15.48
CA THR A 6 -5.91 -18.00 15.80
C THR A 6 -6.91 -16.95 15.30
N SER A 7 -7.28 -16.02 16.18
CA SER A 7 -8.07 -14.86 15.77
C SER A 7 -7.42 -14.19 14.55
N PRO A 8 -8.20 -13.71 13.58
CA PRO A 8 -7.61 -13.06 12.41
C PRO A 8 -6.86 -11.79 12.79
N ILE A 9 -5.69 -11.60 12.20
CA ILE A 9 -4.97 -10.33 12.27
C ILE A 9 -5.76 -9.30 11.46
N VAL A 10 -6.20 -8.24 12.12
CA VAL A 10 -6.92 -7.15 11.44
C VAL A 10 -5.93 -6.18 10.82
N ILE A 11 -6.10 -5.88 9.53
CA ILE A 11 -5.35 -4.85 8.84
C ILE A 11 -6.32 -3.70 8.49
N LEU A 12 -6.03 -2.51 9.01
CA LEU A 12 -6.81 -1.32 8.71
C LEU A 12 -6.16 -0.54 7.56
N GLY A 13 -6.86 -0.46 6.44
CA GLY A 13 -6.42 0.24 5.22
C GLY A 13 -6.15 -0.70 4.05
N ARG A 14 -6.83 -0.45 2.92
CA ARG A 14 -6.81 -1.27 1.71
C ARG A 14 -5.93 -0.68 0.60
N GLY A 15 -4.89 0.07 0.99
CA GLY A 15 -3.86 0.57 0.08
C GLY A 15 -2.76 -0.45 -0.21
N ILE A 16 -1.72 -0.03 -0.95
CA ILE A 16 -0.56 -0.88 -1.28
C ILE A 16 0.04 -1.52 -0.02
N ALA A 17 0.21 -0.75 1.05
CA ALA A 17 0.79 -1.26 2.30
C ALA A 17 -0.08 -2.34 2.95
N GLY A 18 -1.40 -2.09 3.07
CA GLY A 18 -2.34 -3.05 3.68
C GLY A 18 -2.48 -4.33 2.86
N LEU A 19 -2.61 -4.23 1.54
CA LEU A 19 -2.66 -5.40 0.66
C LEU A 19 -1.36 -6.20 0.69
N SER A 20 -0.20 -5.53 0.67
CA SER A 20 1.10 -6.21 0.75
C SER A 20 1.27 -6.95 2.08
N ALA A 21 0.88 -6.33 3.19
CA ALA A 21 0.89 -6.97 4.51
C ALA A 21 -0.07 -8.17 4.56
N ALA A 22 -1.29 -8.02 4.01
CA ALA A 22 -2.27 -9.10 3.95
C ALA A 22 -1.75 -10.31 3.15
N ILE A 23 -1.14 -10.06 1.97
CA ILE A 23 -0.55 -11.12 1.15
C ILE A 23 0.60 -11.81 1.89
N ALA A 24 1.49 -11.05 2.53
CA ALA A 24 2.62 -11.62 3.26
C ALA A 24 2.15 -12.53 4.39
N LEU A 25 1.22 -12.06 5.22
CA LEU A 25 0.67 -12.82 6.33
C LEU A 25 -0.17 -14.02 5.85
N GLY A 26 -1.04 -13.79 4.87
CA GLY A 26 -1.86 -14.86 4.30
C GLY A 26 -1.02 -15.96 3.64
N SER A 27 0.06 -15.60 2.94
CA SER A 27 1.01 -16.56 2.38
C SER A 27 1.78 -17.34 3.45
N ALA A 28 1.95 -16.76 4.64
CA ALA A 28 2.52 -17.44 5.81
C ALA A 28 1.48 -18.28 6.59
N GLY A 29 0.21 -18.32 6.13
CA GLY A 29 -0.85 -19.14 6.72
C GLY A 29 -1.64 -18.46 7.84
N TYR A 30 -1.41 -17.18 8.10
CA TYR A 30 -2.20 -16.45 9.10
C TYR A 30 -3.56 -16.04 8.53
N PRO A 31 -4.66 -16.19 9.30
CA PRO A 31 -5.95 -15.61 8.93
C PRO A 31 -5.87 -14.09 9.03
N VAL A 32 -6.33 -13.41 7.99
CA VAL A 32 -6.28 -11.95 7.89
C VAL A 32 -7.67 -11.39 7.63
N HIS A 33 -8.00 -10.29 8.31
CA HIS A 33 -9.18 -9.50 8.01
C HIS A 33 -8.77 -8.09 7.58
N LEU A 34 -8.80 -7.83 6.28
CA LEU A 34 -8.45 -6.55 5.69
C LEU A 34 -9.70 -5.65 5.60
N ILE A 35 -9.68 -4.56 6.36
CA ILE A 35 -10.80 -3.62 6.47
C ILE A 35 -10.41 -2.28 5.84
N GLY A 36 -11.27 -1.76 4.96
CA GLY A 36 -11.10 -0.45 4.35
C GLY A 36 -11.65 -0.38 2.93
N ARG A 37 -11.95 0.83 2.48
CA ARG A 37 -12.37 1.08 1.10
C ARG A 37 -11.16 1.06 0.16
N PRO A 38 -11.33 0.58 -1.09
CA PRO A 38 -10.30 0.73 -2.10
C PRO A 38 -9.99 2.21 -2.32
N PRO A 39 -8.71 2.64 -2.28
CA PRO A 39 -8.39 4.04 -2.54
C PRO A 39 -8.55 4.35 -4.02
N ALA A 40 -9.24 5.44 -4.36
CA ALA A 40 -9.16 6.04 -5.68
C ALA A 40 -7.79 6.75 -5.80
N THR A 41 -6.86 6.18 -6.52
CA THR A 41 -5.50 6.72 -6.59
C THR A 41 -5.01 6.78 -8.03
N PRO A 42 -5.30 7.86 -8.75
CA PRO A 42 -4.67 8.12 -10.04
C PRO A 42 -3.16 8.35 -9.88
N GLY A 43 -2.41 8.19 -10.95
CA GLY A 43 -1.01 8.54 -11.04
C GLY A 43 -0.08 7.34 -11.13
N GLY A 44 1.15 7.63 -11.54
CA GLY A 44 2.22 6.66 -11.73
C GLY A 44 3.09 6.45 -10.50
N LEU A 45 3.73 5.31 -10.46
CA LEU A 45 4.75 4.95 -9.47
C LEU A 45 6.07 4.69 -10.20
N GLN A 46 7.16 5.15 -9.62
CA GLN A 46 8.49 4.70 -9.97
C GLN A 46 8.90 3.59 -8.99
N LEU A 47 9.12 2.41 -9.53
CA LEU A 47 9.57 1.26 -8.77
C LEU A 47 11.10 1.17 -8.83
N SER A 48 11.72 1.25 -7.68
CA SER A 48 13.15 1.00 -7.49
C SER A 48 13.44 -0.49 -7.38
N PRO A 49 14.70 -0.92 -7.50
CA PRO A 49 15.09 -2.32 -7.30
C PRO A 49 14.62 -2.90 -5.96
N ASN A 50 14.56 -2.08 -4.91
CA ASN A 50 14.04 -2.51 -3.60
C ASN A 50 12.54 -2.80 -3.66
N GLY A 51 11.77 -1.94 -4.33
CA GLY A 51 10.34 -2.15 -4.55
C GLY A 51 10.07 -3.44 -5.31
N PHE A 52 10.86 -3.71 -6.37
CA PHE A 52 10.74 -4.97 -7.10
C PHE A 52 11.09 -6.20 -6.27
N ARG A 53 12.14 -6.14 -5.45
CA ARG A 53 12.45 -7.26 -4.52
C ARG A 53 11.30 -7.53 -3.54
N ALA A 54 10.69 -6.48 -3.00
CA ALA A 54 9.53 -6.64 -2.13
C ALA A 54 8.34 -7.27 -2.86
N LEU A 55 8.04 -6.81 -4.09
CA LEU A 55 6.96 -7.38 -4.90
C LEU A 55 7.25 -8.82 -5.34
N SER A 56 8.51 -9.12 -5.65
CA SER A 56 8.95 -10.49 -5.97
C SER A 56 8.76 -11.44 -4.79
N SER A 57 9.05 -10.99 -3.55
CA SER A 57 8.80 -11.80 -2.35
C SER A 57 7.31 -12.10 -2.13
N LEU A 58 6.42 -11.31 -2.71
CA LEU A 58 4.97 -11.55 -2.73
C LEU A 58 4.50 -12.35 -3.97
N GLY A 59 5.42 -12.72 -4.88
CA GLY A 59 5.13 -13.41 -6.12
C GLY A 59 4.43 -12.54 -7.17
N LEU A 60 4.70 -11.23 -7.18
CA LEU A 60 4.04 -10.23 -8.04
C LEU A 60 4.94 -9.61 -9.10
N ASP A 61 6.23 -9.96 -9.11
CA ASP A 61 7.23 -9.37 -10.01
C ASP A 61 6.82 -9.47 -11.48
N LYS A 62 6.45 -10.66 -11.94
CA LYS A 62 6.04 -10.87 -13.33
C LYS A 62 4.78 -10.08 -13.70
N ALA A 63 3.74 -10.18 -12.87
CA ALA A 63 2.45 -9.51 -13.15
C ALA A 63 2.59 -7.98 -13.23
N ILE A 64 3.51 -7.41 -12.46
CA ILE A 64 3.78 -5.97 -12.47
C ILE A 64 4.70 -5.59 -13.63
N LEU A 65 5.71 -6.43 -13.95
CA LEU A 65 6.61 -6.18 -15.08
C LEU A 65 5.89 -6.17 -16.42
N ASP A 66 4.88 -7.03 -16.59
CA ASP A 66 4.07 -7.09 -17.81
C ASP A 66 3.27 -5.77 -18.06
N LYS A 67 3.16 -4.92 -17.04
CA LYS A 67 2.43 -3.64 -17.07
C LYS A 67 3.32 -2.41 -16.88
N ALA A 68 4.60 -2.60 -16.72
CA ALA A 68 5.54 -1.55 -16.35
C ALA A 68 6.50 -1.22 -17.48
N ASP A 69 6.80 0.06 -17.64
CA ASP A 69 7.84 0.56 -18.56
C ASP A 69 9.18 0.64 -17.84
N ARG A 70 10.19 0.00 -18.42
CA ARG A 70 11.55 0.05 -17.87
C ARG A 70 12.14 1.45 -18.00
N LEU A 71 12.71 1.96 -16.92
CA LEU A 71 13.38 3.25 -16.87
C LEU A 71 14.89 3.08 -16.95
N ASN A 72 15.53 3.74 -17.90
CA ASN A 72 16.97 3.74 -18.07
C ASN A 72 17.65 4.92 -17.36
N ALA A 73 16.93 6.03 -17.24
CA ALA A 73 17.43 7.23 -16.59
C ALA A 73 16.29 8.12 -16.06
N VAL A 74 16.64 9.03 -15.16
CA VAL A 74 15.79 10.16 -14.75
C VAL A 74 16.50 11.45 -15.13
N VAL A 75 15.87 12.26 -15.95
CA VAL A 75 16.38 13.57 -16.36
C VAL A 75 15.67 14.67 -15.56
N ILE A 76 16.45 15.51 -14.91
CA ILE A 76 15.95 16.64 -14.13
C ILE A 76 16.22 17.93 -14.90
N LYS A 77 15.16 18.71 -15.16
CA LYS A 77 15.23 19.98 -15.87
C LYS A 77 14.66 21.11 -15.04
N ALA A 78 15.16 22.32 -15.26
CA ALA A 78 14.59 23.53 -14.68
C ALA A 78 13.25 23.85 -15.37
N LEU A 79 12.18 24.00 -14.60
CA LEU A 79 10.83 24.21 -15.12
C LEU A 79 10.73 25.50 -15.98
N SER A 80 11.33 26.59 -15.54
CA SER A 80 11.23 27.90 -16.20
C SER A 80 11.99 28.02 -17.52
N THR A 81 13.09 27.27 -17.66
CA THR A 81 14.01 27.39 -18.78
C THR A 81 14.16 26.13 -19.61
N ASN A 82 13.53 25.06 -19.19
CA ASN A 82 13.74 23.69 -19.73
C ASN A 82 15.23 23.26 -19.76
N ARG A 83 16.10 23.98 -19.03
CA ARG A 83 17.54 23.67 -18.98
C ARG A 83 17.75 22.35 -18.27
N HIS A 84 18.55 21.48 -18.87
CA HIS A 84 19.01 20.24 -18.26
C HIS A 84 19.85 20.56 -17.00
N LEU A 85 19.47 20.01 -15.86
CA LEU A 85 20.17 20.18 -14.58
C LEU A 85 21.07 18.99 -14.29
N THR A 86 20.49 17.79 -14.39
CA THR A 86 21.22 16.55 -14.15
C THR A 86 20.48 15.36 -14.76
N GLU A 87 21.20 14.29 -14.96
CA GLU A 87 20.68 13.00 -15.38
C GLU A 87 21.21 11.91 -14.45
N ILE A 88 20.30 11.07 -13.99
CA ILE A 88 20.62 9.90 -13.17
C ILE A 88 20.41 8.68 -14.04
N ILE A 89 21.52 8.12 -14.55
CA ILE A 89 21.49 6.90 -15.35
C ILE A 89 21.37 5.71 -14.41
N HIS A 90 20.42 4.83 -14.68
CA HIS A 90 20.22 3.61 -13.91
C HIS A 90 21.17 2.51 -14.39
N ASP A 91 21.78 1.81 -13.44
CA ASP A 91 22.56 0.62 -13.76
C ASP A 91 21.64 -0.44 -14.41
N PRO A 92 21.91 -0.92 -15.62
CA PRO A 92 21.09 -1.90 -16.32
C PRO A 92 20.96 -3.25 -15.58
N LYS A 93 21.83 -3.52 -14.62
CA LYS A 93 21.74 -4.71 -13.74
C LYS A 93 20.62 -4.59 -12.71
N HIS A 94 20.15 -3.38 -12.46
CA HIS A 94 19.10 -3.08 -11.49
C HIS A 94 17.83 -2.62 -12.21
N LEU A 95 16.72 -3.23 -11.87
CA LEU A 95 15.46 -2.91 -12.49
C LEU A 95 14.86 -1.65 -11.87
N HIS A 96 14.67 -0.64 -12.69
CA HIS A 96 13.85 0.54 -12.42
C HIS A 96 12.71 0.59 -13.41
N ALA A 97 11.50 0.88 -12.98
CA ALA A 97 10.37 0.95 -13.89
C ALA A 97 9.35 1.99 -13.46
N ALA A 98 8.57 2.47 -14.42
CA ALA A 98 7.35 3.22 -14.18
C ALA A 98 6.15 2.28 -14.40
N VAL A 99 5.14 2.42 -13.55
CA VAL A 99 3.90 1.64 -13.64
C VAL A 99 2.76 2.49 -13.13
N SER A 100 1.55 2.30 -13.65
CA SER A 100 0.40 2.96 -13.08
C SER A 100 0.14 2.46 -11.66
N ARG A 101 -0.31 3.36 -10.79
CA ARG A 101 -0.65 2.96 -9.43
C ARG A 101 -1.83 1.99 -9.40
N GLN A 102 -2.77 2.16 -10.34
CA GLN A 102 -3.90 1.27 -10.47
C GLN A 102 -3.46 -0.14 -10.82
N ASP A 103 -2.53 -0.31 -11.77
CA ASP A 103 -2.02 -1.64 -12.14
C ASP A 103 -1.35 -2.37 -10.98
N VAL A 104 -0.59 -1.65 -10.15
CA VAL A 104 -0.02 -2.24 -8.92
C VAL A 104 -1.12 -2.67 -7.95
N MET A 105 -2.15 -1.83 -7.76
CA MET A 105 -3.28 -2.15 -6.91
C MET A 105 -4.04 -3.37 -7.40
N ASP A 106 -4.32 -3.45 -8.71
CA ASP A 106 -5.04 -4.56 -9.33
C ASP A 106 -4.27 -5.88 -9.18
N CYS A 107 -2.96 -5.86 -9.37
CA CYS A 107 -2.10 -7.02 -9.14
C CYS A 107 -2.11 -7.47 -7.68
N LEU A 108 -2.07 -6.53 -6.74
CA LEU A 108 -2.13 -6.82 -5.30
C LEU A 108 -3.50 -7.41 -4.90
N VAL A 109 -4.59 -6.83 -5.38
CA VAL A 109 -5.94 -7.32 -5.12
C VAL A 109 -6.11 -8.73 -5.68
N ALA A 110 -5.77 -8.93 -6.96
CA ALA A 110 -5.88 -10.24 -7.59
C ALA A 110 -5.08 -11.32 -6.84
N LYS A 111 -3.88 -10.98 -6.36
CA LYS A 111 -3.07 -11.91 -5.55
C LYS A 111 -3.72 -12.19 -4.20
N ALA A 112 -4.20 -11.16 -3.51
CA ALA A 112 -4.82 -11.32 -2.20
C ALA A 112 -6.09 -12.19 -2.27
N GLU A 113 -6.87 -12.07 -3.34
CA GLU A 113 -8.08 -12.87 -3.59
C GLU A 113 -7.80 -14.36 -3.84
N THR A 114 -6.57 -14.72 -4.24
CA THR A 114 -6.17 -16.14 -4.34
C THR A 114 -5.96 -16.81 -2.98
N LEU A 115 -5.88 -16.04 -1.90
CA LEU A 115 -5.58 -16.53 -0.56
C LEU A 115 -6.87 -16.61 0.26
N SER A 116 -7.42 -17.80 0.43
CA SER A 116 -8.69 -18.05 1.13
C SER A 116 -8.69 -17.65 2.61
N CYS A 117 -7.53 -17.45 3.20
CA CYS A 117 -7.37 -16.98 4.58
C CYS A 117 -7.48 -15.44 4.71
N ILE A 118 -7.61 -14.70 3.60
CA ILE A 118 -7.80 -13.24 3.61
C ILE A 118 -9.28 -12.94 3.41
N ARG A 119 -9.89 -12.31 4.41
CA ARG A 119 -11.24 -11.76 4.34
C ARG A 119 -11.17 -10.25 4.11
N PHE A 120 -12.02 -9.75 3.23
CA PHE A 120 -12.18 -8.33 2.97
C PHE A 120 -13.47 -7.79 3.58
N THR A 121 -13.42 -6.58 4.13
CA THR A 121 -14.60 -5.79 4.47
C THR A 121 -14.46 -4.39 3.91
N ASP A 122 -15.39 -4.01 3.02
CA ASP A 122 -15.42 -2.71 2.37
C ASP A 122 -16.27 -1.73 3.21
N THR A 123 -15.63 -1.18 4.23
CA THR A 123 -16.24 -0.14 5.08
C THR A 123 -15.19 0.88 5.50
N GLU A 124 -15.65 2.03 5.95
CA GLU A 124 -14.80 3.08 6.53
C GLU A 124 -14.83 2.98 8.05
N ILE A 125 -13.67 2.94 8.67
CA ILE A 125 -13.53 2.99 10.13
C ILE A 125 -13.43 4.46 10.55
N HIS A 126 -14.24 4.85 11.52
CA HIS A 126 -14.21 6.21 12.07
C HIS A 126 -13.60 6.27 13.47
N THR A 127 -13.48 5.14 14.17
CA THR A 127 -12.87 5.09 15.51
C THR A 127 -12.00 3.84 15.67
N VAL A 128 -10.82 4.04 16.25
CA VAL A 128 -9.93 2.96 16.72
C VAL A 128 -9.68 3.18 18.20
N GLN A 129 -10.05 2.21 19.02
CA GLN A 129 -9.83 2.21 20.46
C GLN A 129 -8.89 1.06 20.82
N LEU A 130 -7.79 1.39 21.49
CA LEU A 130 -6.87 0.40 22.03
C LEU A 130 -7.36 0.01 23.44
N GLY A 131 -7.72 -1.25 23.61
CA GLY A 131 -8.06 -1.82 24.90
C GLY A 131 -6.88 -2.58 25.50
N THR A 132 -7.02 -3.00 26.77
CA THR A 132 -6.00 -3.82 27.45
C THR A 132 -5.95 -5.24 26.92
N GLU A 133 -7.07 -5.78 26.44
CA GLU A 133 -7.15 -7.14 25.89
C GLU A 133 -7.31 -7.11 24.37
N LYS A 134 -8.24 -6.28 23.85
CA LYS A 134 -8.55 -6.21 22.42
C LYS A 134 -8.68 -4.78 21.95
N ALA A 135 -8.23 -4.53 20.74
CA ALA A 135 -8.57 -3.32 20.04
C ALA A 135 -10.02 -3.40 19.49
N LYS A 136 -10.70 -2.26 19.44
CA LYS A 136 -12.03 -2.11 18.84
C LYS A 136 -11.97 -1.09 17.71
N LEU A 137 -12.44 -1.50 16.53
CA LEU A 137 -12.61 -0.64 15.38
C LEU A 137 -14.11 -0.47 15.13
N VAL A 138 -14.56 0.75 15.00
CA VAL A 138 -15.99 1.06 14.76
C VAL A 138 -16.12 1.68 13.37
N SER A 139 -16.97 1.08 12.56
CA SER A 139 -17.26 1.60 11.21
C SER A 139 -18.24 2.77 11.24
N VAL A 140 -18.30 3.51 10.14
CA VAL A 140 -19.30 4.59 9.95
C VAL A 140 -20.75 4.07 9.98
N ASP A 141 -20.93 2.77 9.67
CA ASP A 141 -22.24 2.09 9.67
C ASP A 141 -22.59 1.51 11.05
N GLY A 142 -21.70 1.68 12.04
CA GLY A 142 -21.90 1.23 13.42
C GLY A 142 -21.44 -0.20 13.72
N ASP A 143 -20.84 -0.90 12.75
CA ASP A 143 -20.26 -2.23 12.97
C ASP A 143 -19.05 -2.14 13.89
N ILE A 144 -18.89 -3.12 14.76
CA ILE A 144 -17.77 -3.22 15.69
C ILE A 144 -16.93 -4.44 15.36
N PHE A 145 -15.65 -4.19 15.07
CA PHE A 145 -14.64 -5.24 14.85
C PHE A 145 -13.71 -5.27 16.06
N SER A 146 -13.65 -6.41 16.73
CA SER A 146 -12.72 -6.64 17.85
C SER A 146 -11.56 -7.49 17.38
N ALA A 147 -10.34 -7.10 17.73
CA ALA A 147 -9.12 -7.78 17.30
C ALA A 147 -8.08 -7.85 18.42
N ASP A 148 -7.38 -8.98 18.51
CA ASP A 148 -6.22 -9.14 19.40
C ASP A 148 -5.02 -8.38 18.82
N GLU A 149 -4.90 -8.36 17.47
CA GLU A 149 -3.82 -7.70 16.75
C GLU A 149 -4.36 -6.83 15.62
N VAL A 150 -3.86 -5.59 15.53
CA VAL A 150 -4.22 -4.63 14.48
C VAL A 150 -2.97 -4.07 13.83
N ILE A 151 -2.91 -4.14 12.51
CA ILE A 151 -1.89 -3.46 11.69
C ILE A 151 -2.52 -2.23 11.07
N GLY A 152 -1.97 -1.05 11.41
CA GLY A 152 -2.38 0.22 10.80
C GLY A 152 -1.70 0.43 9.45
N ALA A 153 -2.49 0.46 8.38
CA ALA A 153 -2.07 0.74 7.00
C ALA A 153 -2.97 1.77 6.30
N ASP A 154 -3.66 2.57 7.10
CA ASP A 154 -4.68 3.56 6.71
C ASP A 154 -4.10 4.93 6.32
N GLY A 155 -2.79 4.96 6.11
CA GLY A 155 -2.09 6.11 5.57
C GLY A 155 -1.61 7.12 6.62
N PRO A 156 -0.99 8.25 6.17
CA PRO A 156 -0.36 9.20 7.07
C PRO A 156 -1.33 9.98 7.96
N LYS A 157 -2.60 10.04 7.57
CA LYS A 157 -3.68 10.67 8.34
C LYS A 157 -4.54 9.63 9.05
N GLY A 158 -4.09 8.39 9.10
CA GLY A 158 -4.85 7.25 9.57
C GLY A 158 -5.14 7.27 11.05
N LEU A 159 -6.27 6.68 11.42
CA LEU A 159 -6.74 6.55 12.79
C LEU A 159 -5.87 5.62 13.64
N ALA A 160 -5.28 4.58 12.99
CA ALA A 160 -4.40 3.65 13.68
C ALA A 160 -3.18 4.37 14.27
N ARG A 161 -2.56 5.29 13.52
CA ARG A 161 -1.46 6.10 14.03
C ARG A 161 -1.90 7.00 15.19
N ALA A 162 -3.04 7.66 15.04
CA ALA A 162 -3.57 8.54 16.07
C ALA A 162 -3.87 7.77 17.37
N ALA A 163 -4.48 6.59 17.26
CA ALA A 163 -4.76 5.73 18.40
C ALA A 163 -3.48 5.28 19.12
N LEU A 164 -2.43 4.92 18.36
CA LEU A 164 -1.17 4.43 18.92
C LEU A 164 -0.34 5.55 19.59
N THR A 165 -0.32 6.74 18.99
CA THR A 165 0.52 7.85 19.46
C THR A 165 -0.19 8.80 20.43
N GLY A 166 -1.51 8.70 20.57
CA GLY A 166 -2.34 9.66 21.30
C GLY A 166 -2.40 11.04 20.64
N GLN A 167 -1.87 11.19 19.43
CA GLN A 167 -1.79 12.46 18.74
C GLN A 167 -2.69 12.50 17.51
N ASN A 168 -3.73 13.31 17.57
CA ASN A 168 -4.57 13.62 16.41
C ASN A 168 -3.93 14.63 15.44
N SER A 169 -2.68 15.04 15.71
CA SER A 169 -2.00 16.00 14.87
C SER A 169 -1.64 15.39 13.51
N MET A 170 -1.99 16.08 12.46
CA MET A 170 -1.48 15.82 11.11
C MET A 170 0.05 15.82 11.14
N PRO A 171 0.72 14.92 10.40
CA PRO A 171 2.15 15.05 10.18
C PRO A 171 2.46 16.46 9.65
N PRO A 172 3.61 17.05 10.03
CA PRO A 172 3.97 18.39 9.57
C PRO A 172 3.88 18.47 8.05
N GLN A 173 3.35 19.57 7.55
CA GLN A 173 3.23 19.76 6.10
C GLN A 173 4.64 19.72 5.48
N PRO A 174 4.83 18.98 4.38
CA PRO A 174 6.12 18.93 3.74
C PRO A 174 6.51 20.32 3.20
N ALA A 175 7.78 20.68 3.34
CA ALA A 175 8.32 21.91 2.80
C ALA A 175 8.31 21.96 1.27
N TYR A 176 8.24 20.81 0.62
CA TYR A 176 8.23 20.65 -0.84
C TYR A 176 6.99 19.89 -1.29
N ARG A 177 6.50 20.24 -2.48
CA ARG A 177 5.40 19.55 -3.14
C ARG A 177 5.87 19.02 -4.48
N ALA A 178 5.52 17.78 -4.80
CA ALA A 178 5.70 17.20 -6.12
C ALA A 178 4.32 17.01 -6.78
N MET A 179 4.20 17.42 -8.02
CA MET A 179 3.04 17.11 -8.87
C MET A 179 3.43 16.01 -9.85
N ARG A 180 2.55 15.07 -10.05
CA ARG A 180 2.70 13.99 -11.04
C ARG A 180 1.48 13.99 -11.94
N ALA A 181 1.69 13.74 -13.22
CA ALA A 181 0.64 13.62 -14.21
C ALA A 181 0.91 12.38 -15.08
N GLU A 182 -0.15 11.72 -15.51
CA GLU A 182 -0.14 10.75 -16.58
C GLU A 182 -0.58 11.47 -17.86
N ILE A 183 0.15 11.26 -18.91
CA ILE A 183 -0.18 11.78 -20.23
C ILE A 183 -0.14 10.63 -21.23
N GLU A 184 -1.07 10.63 -22.18
CA GLU A 184 -1.02 9.70 -23.29
C GLU A 184 0.23 9.98 -24.14
N ALA A 185 1.02 8.94 -24.38
CA ALA A 185 2.12 9.03 -25.32
C ALA A 185 1.56 9.11 -26.74
N THR A 186 1.59 10.27 -27.34
CA THR A 186 1.38 10.39 -28.80
C THR A 186 2.56 9.72 -29.50
N LYS A 187 2.26 8.72 -30.34
CA LYS A 187 3.23 8.04 -31.18
C LYS A 187 3.78 8.96 -32.24
#